data_552247a9426c7a3425c449f293c9e369
#
_entry.id   552247a9426c7a3425c449f293c9e369
#
_cell.length_a   1.000
_cell.length_b   1.000
_cell.length_c   1.000
_cell.angle_alpha   90.00
_cell.angle_beta   90.00
_cell.angle_gamma   90.00
#
_symmetry.space_group_name_H-M   'P 1'
#
loop_
_entity.id
_entity.type
_entity.pdbx_description
1 polymer ?
#
loop_
_entity_poly.entity_id
_entity_poly.type
_entity_poly.pdbx_seq_one_letter_code
_entity_poly.pdbx_strand_id
1 'polypeptide(L)'
;MTIRSLAAAASVVATFLTSTALPCIGGEVMRDQTAPFTVAAVQGTAPNFAGISNWFNSAPLSMAELRGKVVLVDFWTYGCVNCVNTLPHVTELYAKYKDRGLVVVGVHTPEFPFERSASNVQAALKRHGITYPVAQDNEQQTWNAYRNQYWPAQYIVDQSGKIVFQHDGEGQYEQIDRTIARLLNASS
;
A
#
# COMPACT_ATOMS: atom_id res chain seq x y z
N MET A 1 64.44 48.85 -47.06
CA MET A 1 65.27 47.86 -47.74
C MET A 1 64.50 46.53 -47.82
N THR A 2 64.22 46.10 -49.03
CA THR A 2 63.74 44.83 -49.55
C THR A 2 62.46 44.21 -49.04
N ILE A 3 61.46 44.41 -49.86
CA ILE A 3 60.18 43.71 -49.99
C ILE A 3 60.44 42.31 -50.52
N ARG A 4 59.81 41.30 -49.97
CA ARG A 4 59.51 40.04 -50.66
C ARG A 4 58.07 39.59 -50.40
N SER A 5 57.38 39.70 -51.49
CA SER A 5 56.07 39.14 -51.77
C SER A 5 56.10 37.61 -51.77
N LEU A 6 55.09 36.93 -51.16
CA LEU A 6 54.81 35.53 -51.46
C LEU A 6 53.29 35.32 -51.52
N ALA A 7 52.93 34.78 -52.66
CA ALA A 7 51.56 34.56 -53.11
C ALA A 7 50.81 33.50 -52.25
N ALA A 8 49.55 33.76 -52.01
CA ALA A 8 48.64 32.79 -51.42
C ALA A 8 47.93 31.99 -52.52
N ALA A 9 48.05 30.69 -52.47
CA ALA A 9 47.26 29.77 -53.27
C ALA A 9 45.90 29.47 -52.56
N ALA A 10 44.85 29.79 -53.29
CA ALA A 10 43.46 29.44 -52.80
C ALA A 10 43.13 28.03 -53.22
N SER A 11 42.90 27.17 -52.21
CA SER A 11 42.32 25.84 -52.40
C SER A 11 40.82 25.93 -52.17
N VAL A 12 40.05 25.68 -53.21
CA VAL A 12 38.60 25.53 -53.18
C VAL A 12 38.28 24.11 -52.69
N VAL A 13 37.75 23.99 -51.50
CA VAL A 13 37.20 22.71 -50.98
C VAL A 13 35.70 22.70 -51.28
N ALA A 14 35.29 21.81 -52.17
CA ALA A 14 33.90 21.55 -52.47
C ALA A 14 33.29 20.69 -51.36
N THR A 15 32.41 21.28 -50.61
CA THR A 15 31.64 20.58 -49.56
C THR A 15 30.44 19.87 -50.20
N PHE A 16 30.48 18.55 -50.29
CA PHE A 16 29.32 17.74 -50.65
C PHE A 16 28.37 17.69 -49.44
N LEU A 17 27.20 18.31 -49.58
CA LEU A 17 26.08 18.16 -48.66
C LEU A 17 25.42 16.81 -48.92
N THR A 18 25.74 15.82 -48.13
CA THR A 18 24.94 14.57 -48.05
C THR A 18 23.74 14.81 -47.16
N SER A 19 22.57 14.94 -47.77
CA SER A 19 21.28 14.95 -47.10
C SER A 19 20.97 13.54 -46.59
N THR A 20 21.21 13.30 -45.31
CA THR A 20 20.72 12.08 -44.64
C THR A 20 19.28 12.31 -44.18
N ALA A 21 18.34 11.72 -44.90
CA ALA A 21 16.95 11.61 -44.45
C ALA A 21 16.92 10.75 -43.19
N LEU A 22 16.45 11.33 -42.07
CA LEU A 22 16.11 10.55 -40.87
C LEU A 22 14.83 9.73 -41.14
N PRO A 23 14.82 8.41 -40.86
CA PRO A 23 13.58 7.66 -40.84
C PRO A 23 12.76 8.10 -39.64
N CYS A 24 11.53 8.56 -39.90
CA CYS A 24 10.49 8.67 -38.87
C CYS A 24 10.13 7.28 -38.36
N ILE A 25 10.73 6.86 -37.22
CA ILE A 25 10.27 5.71 -36.49
C ILE A 25 9.18 6.21 -35.53
N GLY A 26 7.98 6.35 -36.05
CA GLY A 26 6.77 6.41 -35.26
C GLY A 26 6.42 5.01 -34.78
N GLY A 27 7.12 4.54 -33.75
CA GLY A 27 6.77 3.38 -32.98
C GLY A 27 6.39 3.87 -31.60
N GLU A 28 5.12 4.13 -31.39
CA GLU A 28 4.52 4.25 -30.06
C GLU A 28 4.69 2.90 -29.40
N VAL A 29 5.75 2.75 -28.61
CA VAL A 29 5.91 1.60 -27.74
C VAL A 29 4.82 1.73 -26.70
N MET A 30 3.69 1.01 -26.94
CA MET A 30 2.75 0.70 -25.86
C MET A 30 3.59 0.08 -24.75
N ARG A 31 3.83 0.86 -23.70
CA ARG A 31 4.40 0.33 -22.45
C ARG A 31 3.44 -0.72 -21.96
N ASP A 32 3.88 -1.96 -22.06
CA ASP A 32 3.26 -3.09 -21.42
C ASP A 32 3.08 -2.75 -19.92
N GLN A 33 1.82 -2.48 -19.53
CA GLN A 33 1.44 -2.18 -18.14
C GLN A 33 1.41 -3.44 -17.27
N THR A 34 1.95 -4.55 -17.76
CA THR A 34 2.10 -5.81 -17.03
C THR A 34 3.43 -5.92 -16.28
N ALA A 35 4.18 -4.81 -16.12
CA ALA A 35 5.33 -4.82 -15.24
C ALA A 35 4.91 -5.31 -13.85
N PRO A 36 5.54 -6.36 -13.30
CA PRO A 36 5.19 -6.85 -11.98
C PRO A 36 5.42 -5.70 -11.00
N PHE A 37 4.34 -5.27 -10.31
CA PHE A 37 4.45 -4.33 -9.21
C PHE A 37 5.40 -4.94 -8.18
N THR A 38 6.63 -4.46 -8.17
CA THR A 38 7.56 -4.76 -7.08
C THR A 38 7.10 -3.92 -5.89
N VAL A 39 6.12 -4.45 -5.15
CA VAL A 39 5.85 -3.96 -3.80
C VAL A 39 7.15 -4.20 -3.05
N ALA A 40 7.76 -3.14 -2.50
CA ALA A 40 8.86 -3.30 -1.56
C ALA A 40 8.32 -4.19 -0.45
N ALA A 41 8.68 -5.47 -0.48
CA ALA A 41 8.14 -6.45 0.42
C ALA A 41 8.59 -6.08 1.82
N VAL A 42 7.67 -5.71 2.69
CA VAL A 42 7.88 -5.85 4.13
C VAL A 42 8.01 -7.35 4.35
N GLN A 43 9.26 -7.83 4.27
CA GLN A 43 9.53 -9.26 4.27
C GLN A 43 9.44 -9.77 5.70
N GLY A 44 8.40 -10.54 6.00
CA GLY A 44 8.31 -11.19 7.30
C GLY A 44 6.97 -11.87 7.52
N THR A 45 6.96 -12.80 8.44
CA THR A 45 5.73 -13.36 8.99
C THR A 45 5.00 -12.26 9.78
N ALA A 46 3.70 -12.11 9.54
CA ALA A 46 2.88 -11.15 10.27
C ALA A 46 2.92 -11.45 11.77
N PRO A 47 3.23 -10.46 12.62
CA PRO A 47 3.16 -10.62 14.06
C PRO A 47 1.74 -10.98 14.51
N ASN A 48 1.63 -11.69 15.65
CA ASN A 48 0.33 -11.95 16.26
C ASN A 48 -0.22 -10.69 16.94
N PHE A 49 -1.53 -10.67 17.17
CA PHE A 49 -2.18 -9.66 17.99
C PHE A 49 -1.79 -9.88 19.46
N ALA A 50 -1.17 -8.89 20.07
CA ALA A 50 -0.65 -8.93 21.43
C ALA A 50 -1.17 -7.75 22.25
N GLY A 51 -1.40 -7.96 23.56
CA GLY A 51 -1.79 -6.91 24.49
C GLY A 51 -3.17 -6.29 24.21
N ILE A 52 -4.06 -7.03 23.54
CA ILE A 52 -5.38 -6.53 23.16
C ILE A 52 -6.27 -6.42 24.40
N SER A 53 -6.73 -5.20 24.69
CA SER A 53 -7.60 -4.92 25.84
C SER A 53 -9.03 -5.41 25.63
N ASN A 54 -9.55 -5.25 24.41
CA ASN A 54 -10.91 -5.67 24.04
C ASN A 54 -10.95 -6.11 22.57
N TRP A 55 -11.84 -7.06 22.28
CA TRP A 55 -12.26 -7.40 20.93
C TRP A 55 -13.70 -6.97 20.70
N PHE A 56 -13.99 -6.42 19.54
CA PHE A 56 -15.31 -6.04 19.10
C PHE A 56 -15.66 -6.78 17.81
N ASN A 57 -16.94 -7.07 17.62
CA ASN A 57 -17.51 -7.77 16.46
C ASN A 57 -17.02 -9.22 16.26
N SER A 58 -16.15 -9.73 17.15
CA SER A 58 -15.69 -11.13 17.11
C SER A 58 -15.20 -11.60 18.49
N ALA A 59 -15.02 -12.91 18.64
CA ALA A 59 -14.12 -13.46 19.65
C ALA A 59 -12.67 -13.05 19.35
N PRO A 60 -11.73 -13.18 20.31
CA PRO A 60 -10.30 -12.98 20.05
C PRO A 60 -9.82 -13.82 18.87
N LEU A 61 -8.99 -13.21 18.03
CA LEU A 61 -8.38 -13.84 16.86
C LEU A 61 -6.84 -13.91 17.01
N SER A 62 -6.25 -14.88 16.34
CA SER A 62 -4.79 -14.99 16.22
C SER A 62 -4.38 -15.17 14.75
N MET A 63 -3.16 -14.73 14.40
CA MET A 63 -2.63 -14.92 13.05
C MET A 63 -2.45 -16.41 12.69
N ALA A 64 -2.31 -17.29 13.68
CA ALA A 64 -2.25 -18.73 13.47
C ALA A 64 -3.59 -19.30 12.99
N GLU A 65 -4.70 -18.87 13.58
CA GLU A 65 -6.06 -19.27 13.19
C GLU A 65 -6.50 -18.67 11.85
N LEU A 66 -5.86 -17.57 11.42
CA LEU A 66 -6.13 -16.90 10.16
C LEU A 66 -5.32 -17.46 8.97
N ARG A 67 -4.54 -18.52 9.17
CA ARG A 67 -3.86 -19.22 8.07
C ARG A 67 -4.85 -19.70 7.02
N GLY A 68 -4.49 -19.61 5.76
CA GLY A 68 -5.38 -19.92 4.64
C GLY A 68 -6.35 -18.79 4.26
N LYS A 69 -6.34 -17.68 4.99
CA LYS A 69 -7.11 -16.47 4.69
C LYS A 69 -6.18 -15.35 4.22
N VAL A 70 -6.70 -14.47 3.39
CA VAL A 70 -6.08 -13.16 3.16
C VAL A 70 -6.51 -12.24 4.29
N VAL A 71 -5.57 -11.57 4.94
CA VAL A 71 -5.89 -10.69 6.08
C VAL A 71 -5.48 -9.26 5.75
N LEU A 72 -6.41 -8.32 5.91
CA LEU A 72 -6.12 -6.89 5.95
C LEU A 72 -6.06 -6.44 7.40
N VAL A 73 -4.89 -6.06 7.88
CA VAL A 73 -4.70 -5.43 9.19
C VAL A 73 -4.68 -3.93 8.97
N ASP A 74 -5.63 -3.22 9.60
CA ASP A 74 -5.82 -1.78 9.47
C ASP A 74 -5.62 -1.10 10.82
N PHE A 75 -4.48 -0.41 10.98
CA PHE A 75 -4.21 0.39 12.18
C PHE A 75 -4.90 1.75 12.08
N TRP A 76 -5.75 2.04 13.06
CA TRP A 76 -6.58 3.23 13.05
C TRP A 76 -6.91 3.75 14.44
N THR A 77 -7.42 4.96 14.52
CA THR A 77 -8.12 5.49 15.68
C THR A 77 -9.23 6.45 15.25
N TYR A 78 -10.26 6.59 16.09
CA TYR A 78 -11.43 7.39 15.71
C TYR A 78 -11.21 8.90 15.81
N GLY A 79 -10.15 9.38 16.46
CA GLY A 79 -9.76 10.79 16.52
C GLY A 79 -8.91 11.26 15.33
N CYS A 80 -8.40 10.34 14.53
CA CYS A 80 -7.55 10.62 13.38
C CYS A 80 -8.42 10.88 12.13
N VAL A 81 -8.37 12.09 11.56
CA VAL A 81 -9.17 12.45 10.38
C VAL A 81 -8.85 11.58 9.18
N ASN A 82 -7.58 11.29 8.91
CA ASN A 82 -7.13 10.46 7.79
C ASN A 82 -7.62 9.01 7.95
N CYS A 83 -7.67 8.50 9.19
CA CYS A 83 -8.26 7.19 9.47
C CYS A 83 -9.76 7.18 9.12
N VAL A 84 -10.50 8.18 9.60
CA VAL A 84 -11.94 8.30 9.34
C VAL A 84 -12.23 8.37 7.84
N ASN A 85 -11.41 9.08 7.06
CA ASN A 85 -11.52 9.13 5.59
C ASN A 85 -11.25 7.77 4.93
N THR A 86 -10.41 6.93 5.52
CA THR A 86 -10.07 5.60 5.00
C THR A 86 -11.13 4.53 5.32
N LEU A 87 -11.86 4.65 6.44
CA LEU A 87 -12.83 3.65 6.90
C LEU A 87 -13.88 3.21 5.87
N PRO A 88 -14.48 4.11 5.04
CA PRO A 88 -15.43 3.70 4.01
C PRO A 88 -14.84 2.68 3.03
N HIS A 89 -13.58 2.86 2.62
CA HIS A 89 -12.89 1.96 1.70
C HIS A 89 -12.59 0.60 2.36
N VAL A 90 -12.19 0.58 3.64
CA VAL A 90 -11.98 -0.66 4.39
C VAL A 90 -13.30 -1.43 4.55
N THR A 91 -14.40 -0.72 4.85
CA THR A 91 -15.73 -1.30 4.99
C THR A 91 -16.22 -1.89 3.66
N GLU A 92 -15.97 -1.18 2.54
CA GLU A 92 -16.29 -1.67 1.20
C GLU A 92 -15.50 -2.94 0.84
N LEU A 93 -14.19 -2.96 1.09
CA LEU A 93 -13.35 -4.14 0.88
C LEU A 93 -13.85 -5.35 1.68
N TYR A 94 -14.20 -5.13 2.97
CA TYR A 94 -14.78 -6.17 3.80
C TYR A 94 -16.08 -6.70 3.22
N ALA A 95 -17.02 -5.83 2.87
CA ALA A 95 -18.29 -6.22 2.27
C ALA A 95 -18.11 -7.02 0.97
N LYS A 96 -17.16 -6.60 0.13
CA LYS A 96 -16.87 -7.19 -1.18
C LYS A 96 -16.25 -8.58 -1.09
N TYR A 97 -15.38 -8.83 -0.10
CA TYR A 97 -14.48 -9.99 -0.12
C TYR A 97 -14.61 -10.94 1.09
N LYS A 98 -15.38 -10.61 2.15
CA LYS A 98 -15.51 -11.45 3.36
C LYS A 98 -15.94 -12.89 3.02
N ASP A 99 -16.89 -13.05 2.11
CA ASP A 99 -17.41 -14.37 1.71
C ASP A 99 -16.47 -15.11 0.74
N ARG A 100 -15.41 -14.45 0.30
CA ARG A 100 -14.37 -14.99 -0.58
C ARG A 100 -13.06 -15.30 0.15
N GLY A 101 -13.02 -15.12 1.47
CA GLY A 101 -11.87 -15.47 2.28
C GLY A 101 -10.99 -14.30 2.75
N LEU A 102 -11.44 -13.05 2.58
CA LEU A 102 -10.84 -11.90 3.24
C LEU A 102 -11.29 -11.83 4.69
N VAL A 103 -10.33 -11.65 5.59
CA VAL A 103 -10.57 -11.21 6.97
C VAL A 103 -10.00 -9.80 7.12
N VAL A 104 -10.79 -8.87 7.62
CA VAL A 104 -10.32 -7.55 8.02
C VAL A 104 -10.20 -7.53 9.53
N VAL A 105 -9.08 -7.07 10.06
CA VAL A 105 -8.88 -6.81 11.48
C VAL A 105 -8.47 -5.35 11.65
N GLY A 106 -9.38 -4.53 12.14
CA GLY A 106 -9.07 -3.17 12.56
C GLY A 106 -8.32 -3.20 13.90
N VAL A 107 -7.11 -2.68 13.94
CA VAL A 107 -6.35 -2.52 15.18
C VAL A 107 -6.51 -1.08 15.63
N HIS A 108 -7.41 -0.86 16.59
CA HIS A 108 -7.61 0.46 17.18
C HIS A 108 -6.51 0.74 18.19
N THR A 109 -5.56 1.57 17.81
CA THR A 109 -4.44 1.99 18.65
C THR A 109 -4.59 3.47 19.01
N PRO A 110 -4.76 3.83 20.28
CA PRO A 110 -5.04 5.20 20.70
C PRO A 110 -3.82 6.12 20.47
N GLU A 111 -4.08 7.30 19.89
CA GLU A 111 -3.14 8.42 19.86
C GLU A 111 -3.28 9.26 21.14
N PHE A 112 -4.52 9.44 21.62
CA PHE A 112 -4.85 10.26 22.78
C PHE A 112 -5.48 9.44 23.92
N PRO A 113 -5.34 9.87 25.19
CA PRO A 113 -5.88 9.14 26.35
C PRO A 113 -7.38 8.86 26.28
N PHE A 114 -8.19 9.77 25.73
CA PHE A 114 -9.66 9.61 25.64
C PHE A 114 -10.07 8.48 24.68
N GLU A 115 -9.19 8.08 23.77
CA GLU A 115 -9.42 7.00 22.81
C GLU A 115 -9.29 5.60 23.42
N ARG A 116 -8.76 5.50 24.63
CA ARG A 116 -8.62 4.22 25.37
C ARG A 116 -9.95 3.65 25.87
N SER A 117 -11.03 4.46 25.87
CA SER A 117 -12.33 4.04 26.37
C SER A 117 -13.00 3.05 25.41
N ALA A 118 -13.27 1.82 25.87
CA ALA A 118 -13.97 0.80 25.09
C ALA A 118 -15.37 1.26 24.64
N SER A 119 -16.09 2.04 25.45
CA SER A 119 -17.40 2.59 25.09
C SER A 119 -17.30 3.62 23.97
N ASN A 120 -16.24 4.44 23.95
CA ASN A 120 -16.00 5.39 22.87
C ASN A 120 -15.63 4.69 21.56
N VAL A 121 -14.79 3.64 21.64
CA VAL A 121 -14.47 2.79 20.46
C VAL A 121 -15.76 2.17 19.93
N GLN A 122 -16.59 1.56 20.79
CA GLN A 122 -17.85 0.95 20.37
C GLN A 122 -18.81 1.97 19.72
N ALA A 123 -18.88 3.19 20.26
CA ALA A 123 -19.66 4.27 19.66
C ALA A 123 -19.14 4.67 18.28
N ALA A 124 -17.81 4.70 18.11
CA ALA A 124 -17.18 4.96 16.83
C ALA A 124 -17.46 3.85 15.81
N LEU A 125 -17.38 2.56 16.20
CA LEU A 125 -17.73 1.44 15.33
C LEU A 125 -19.16 1.58 14.78
N LYS A 126 -20.12 1.91 15.64
CA LYS A 126 -21.51 2.16 15.20
C LYS A 126 -21.63 3.35 14.25
N ARG A 127 -20.97 4.46 14.57
CA ARG A 127 -20.98 5.69 13.75
C ARG A 127 -20.47 5.46 12.34
N HIS A 128 -19.41 4.66 12.18
CA HIS A 128 -18.76 4.40 10.92
C HIS A 128 -19.19 3.10 10.24
N GLY A 129 -20.20 2.39 10.81
CA GLY A 129 -20.72 1.16 10.21
C GLY A 129 -19.73 0.00 10.17
N ILE A 130 -18.76 -0.03 11.12
CA ILE A 130 -17.72 -1.05 11.18
C ILE A 130 -18.30 -2.33 11.76
N THR A 131 -18.30 -3.39 10.95
CA THR A 131 -18.83 -4.72 11.31
C THR A 131 -17.77 -5.82 11.28
N TYR A 132 -16.60 -5.54 10.75
CA TYR A 132 -15.44 -6.45 10.80
C TYR A 132 -14.82 -6.50 12.20
N PRO A 133 -14.04 -7.55 12.54
CA PRO A 133 -13.30 -7.68 13.80
C PRO A 133 -12.44 -6.47 14.12
N VAL A 134 -12.51 -6.00 15.36
CA VAL A 134 -11.66 -4.89 15.84
C VAL A 134 -10.99 -5.27 17.14
N ALA A 135 -9.67 -5.15 17.18
CA ALA A 135 -8.81 -5.32 18.34
C ALA A 135 -8.43 -3.95 18.92
N GLN A 136 -8.68 -3.75 20.22
CA GLN A 136 -8.28 -2.51 20.91
C GLN A 136 -6.90 -2.68 21.53
N ASP A 137 -5.89 -2.06 20.94
CA ASP A 137 -4.47 -2.14 21.32
C ASP A 137 -4.05 -0.94 22.19
N ASN A 138 -4.62 -0.84 23.39
CA ASN A 138 -4.39 0.29 24.28
C ASN A 138 -2.94 0.46 24.74
N GLU A 139 -2.18 -0.62 24.82
CA GLU A 139 -0.79 -0.61 25.25
C GLU A 139 0.20 -0.67 24.09
N GLN A 140 -0.30 -0.49 22.84
CA GLN A 140 0.50 -0.44 21.62
C GLN A 140 1.40 -1.68 21.40
N GLN A 141 1.04 -2.83 21.96
CA GLN A 141 1.87 -4.03 21.82
C GLN A 141 1.80 -4.61 20.42
N THR A 142 0.61 -4.65 19.82
CA THR A 142 0.44 -5.05 18.41
C THR A 142 1.05 -4.01 17.48
N TRP A 143 0.83 -2.72 17.73
CA TRP A 143 1.45 -1.61 17.02
C TRP A 143 2.99 -1.76 16.94
N ASN A 144 3.63 -1.99 18.09
CA ASN A 144 5.08 -2.13 18.19
C ASN A 144 5.59 -3.41 17.51
N ALA A 145 4.82 -4.52 17.61
CA ALA A 145 5.16 -5.77 16.93
C ALA A 145 5.19 -5.62 15.40
N TYR A 146 4.27 -4.86 14.83
CA TYR A 146 4.26 -4.50 13.41
C TYR A 146 5.26 -3.40 13.06
N ARG A 147 5.96 -2.81 14.04
CA ARG A 147 6.85 -1.64 13.87
C ARG A 147 6.11 -0.49 13.19
N ASN A 148 4.82 -0.36 13.46
CA ASN A 148 3.99 0.68 12.88
C ASN A 148 4.39 2.07 13.39
N GLN A 149 4.21 3.12 12.58
CA GLN A 149 4.62 4.49 12.91
C GLN A 149 3.56 5.53 12.56
N TYR A 150 2.53 5.16 11.80
CA TYR A 150 1.57 6.10 11.23
C TYR A 150 0.12 5.62 11.39
N TRP A 151 -0.80 6.59 11.44
CA TRP A 151 -2.24 6.39 11.32
C TRP A 151 -2.78 7.10 10.07
N PRO A 152 -3.62 6.43 9.23
CA PRO A 152 -3.79 4.98 9.22
C PRO A 152 -2.56 4.26 8.67
N ALA A 153 -2.47 2.94 8.91
CA ALA A 153 -1.51 2.09 8.23
C ALA A 153 -2.15 0.73 7.94
N GLN A 154 -1.93 0.22 6.73
CA GLN A 154 -2.57 -1.00 6.25
C GLN A 154 -1.55 -2.03 5.84
N TYR A 155 -1.75 -3.27 6.30
CA TYR A 155 -0.90 -4.41 5.98
C TYR A 155 -1.76 -5.51 5.38
N ILE A 156 -1.38 -6.03 4.20
CA ILE A 156 -2.01 -7.22 3.62
C ILE A 156 -1.12 -8.42 3.90
N VAL A 157 -1.72 -9.43 4.51
CA VAL A 157 -1.09 -10.70 4.84
C VAL A 157 -1.67 -11.79 3.94
N ASP A 158 -0.81 -12.58 3.31
CA ASP A 158 -1.22 -13.69 2.46
C ASP A 158 -1.66 -14.92 3.27
N GLN A 159 -2.16 -15.94 2.58
CA GLN A 159 -2.64 -17.18 3.20
C GLN A 159 -1.54 -17.95 3.93
N SER A 160 -0.27 -17.74 3.59
CA SER A 160 0.88 -18.29 4.31
C SER A 160 1.25 -17.49 5.56
N GLY A 161 0.57 -16.36 5.81
CA GLY A 161 0.79 -15.47 6.94
C GLY A 161 1.99 -14.54 6.75
N LYS A 162 2.40 -14.26 5.53
CA LYS A 162 3.44 -13.29 5.22
C LYS A 162 2.81 -11.93 4.88
N ILE A 163 3.40 -10.86 5.39
CA ILE A 163 3.06 -9.51 4.93
C ILE A 163 3.58 -9.35 3.51
N VAL A 164 2.68 -9.05 2.58
CA VAL A 164 2.97 -8.89 1.14
C VAL A 164 2.72 -7.47 0.62
N PHE A 165 2.11 -6.63 1.46
CA PHE A 165 1.85 -5.23 1.15
C PHE A 165 1.77 -4.41 2.44
N GLN A 166 2.30 -3.18 2.40
CA GLN A 166 2.13 -2.17 3.45
C GLN A 166 1.86 -0.82 2.79
N HIS A 167 0.99 -0.05 3.39
CA HIS A 167 0.75 1.34 3.03
C HIS A 167 0.52 2.17 4.29
N ASP A 168 1.17 3.33 4.36
CA ASP A 168 1.05 4.29 5.46
C ASP A 168 0.31 5.53 4.96
N GLY A 169 -0.69 5.97 5.71
CA GLY A 169 -1.53 7.12 5.37
C GLY A 169 -2.74 6.77 4.51
N GLU A 170 -3.44 7.81 4.03
CA GLU A 170 -4.58 7.70 3.11
C GLU A 170 -4.13 7.32 1.69
N GLY A 171 -5.03 6.69 0.93
CA GLY A 171 -4.85 6.47 -0.51
C GLY A 171 -4.48 5.04 -0.88
N GLN A 172 -3.95 4.86 -2.08
CA GLN A 172 -3.64 3.57 -2.72
C GLN A 172 -4.79 2.53 -2.72
N TYR A 173 -6.03 2.98 -2.61
CA TYR A 173 -7.22 2.13 -2.45
C TYR A 173 -7.36 1.11 -3.58
N GLU A 174 -7.12 1.51 -4.83
CA GLU A 174 -7.14 0.60 -5.96
C GLU A 174 -6.01 -0.46 -5.90
N GLN A 175 -4.84 -0.09 -5.41
CA GLN A 175 -3.72 -1.04 -5.30
C GLN A 175 -3.98 -2.05 -4.20
N ILE A 176 -4.57 -1.62 -3.09
CA ILE A 176 -5.01 -2.48 -1.98
C ILE A 176 -6.07 -3.46 -2.49
N ASP A 177 -7.11 -2.97 -3.18
CA ASP A 177 -8.17 -3.80 -3.77
C ASP A 177 -7.61 -4.83 -4.76
N ARG A 178 -6.76 -4.41 -5.71
CA ARG A 178 -6.12 -5.31 -6.68
C ARG A 178 -5.23 -6.36 -6.01
N THR A 179 -4.51 -5.99 -4.94
CA THR A 179 -3.65 -6.92 -4.21
C THR A 179 -4.49 -8.00 -3.53
N ILE A 180 -5.56 -7.61 -2.83
CA ILE A 180 -6.50 -8.53 -2.18
C ILE A 180 -7.15 -9.45 -3.22
N ALA A 181 -7.68 -8.89 -4.32
CA ALA A 181 -8.33 -9.66 -5.38
C ALA A 181 -7.41 -10.72 -5.98
N ARG A 182 -6.14 -10.36 -6.25
CA ARG A 182 -5.13 -11.28 -6.79
C ARG A 182 -4.84 -12.44 -5.82
N LEU A 183 -4.67 -12.15 -4.53
CA LEU A 183 -4.38 -13.18 -3.52
C LEU A 183 -5.55 -14.14 -3.36
N LEU A 184 -6.80 -13.64 -3.37
CA LEU A 184 -7.99 -14.46 -3.26
C LEU A 184 -8.21 -15.35 -4.49
N ASN A 185 -7.85 -14.88 -5.70
CA ASN A 185 -7.97 -15.68 -6.94
C ASN A 185 -6.86 -16.73 -7.10
N ALA A 186 -5.70 -16.54 -6.48
CA ALA A 186 -4.60 -17.51 -6.51
C ALA A 186 -4.88 -18.78 -5.67
N SER A 187 -5.96 -18.80 -4.91
CA SER A 187 -6.36 -19.89 -3.99
C SER A 187 -7.55 -20.72 -4.49
N SER A 188 -8.02 -20.45 -5.72
CA SER A 188 -9.18 -21.12 -6.34
C SER A 188 -8.79 -22.28 -7.24
#